data_4d8c92af70d3bfd3226e22453e1f6059
#
_entry.id   4d8c92af70d3bfd3226e22453e1f6059
#
_cell.length_a   1.000
_cell.length_b   1.000
_cell.length_c   1.000
_cell.angle_alpha   90.00
_cell.angle_beta   90.00
_cell.angle_gamma   90.00
#
_symmetry.space_group_name_H-M   'P 1'
#
loop_
_entity.id
_entity.type
_entity.pdbx_description
1 polymer ?
#
loop_
_entity_poly.entity_id
_entity_poly.type
_entity_poly.pdbx_seq_one_letter_code
_entity_poly.pdbx_strand_id
1 'polypeptide(L)'
;MKYFILGSLASGFLLYGLSMLYGATGSMLLPEVLQSVMQHTAKRDILMLGLVFIVAGLAFKLGAAPFHMWLPDVYQGAPTSITLILAAAPKLAIFAVMLRLLVTGLLELAPQWQLMLMVLAVCSLLIGNLSAVMQSNAKRMLAWSTIGQNGFMLLAFVVSHANGNNLSLKDACAASMFYMLSYTIAALVSFGILMLLSREGYECENLSDLSGLNHHRPLYAGIMALSMLSLAGVPLTVGFYAKFKVLHALLTVPTTLHIALAVLAIVMSVVGAFAYLRIIKIMFFDAPEHTQPAALQAGYGVRATLTFNGALLLVFGILPAGLLQLCEQAIINMLRHMSGLG
;
A
#
# COMPACT_ATOMS: atom_id res chain seq x y z
N MET A 1 3.50 10.43 -20.80
CA MET A 1 3.93 11.82 -20.46
C MET A 1 3.76 12.13 -18.98
N LYS A 2 2.53 12.09 -18.35
CA LYS A 2 2.35 12.45 -16.94
C LYS A 2 3.30 11.71 -15.98
N TYR A 3 3.41 10.37 -16.09
CA TYR A 3 4.29 9.59 -15.21
C TYR A 3 5.76 9.98 -15.33
N PHE A 4 6.23 10.20 -16.56
CA PHE A 4 7.62 10.61 -16.82
C PHE A 4 7.94 11.96 -16.19
N ILE A 5 7.13 12.99 -16.48
CA ILE A 5 7.37 14.36 -15.99
C ILE A 5 7.25 14.42 -14.47
N LEU A 6 6.12 13.95 -13.93
CA LEU A 6 5.88 14.01 -12.48
C LEU A 6 6.80 13.06 -11.70
N GLY A 7 7.14 11.92 -12.27
CA GLY A 7 8.08 10.97 -11.68
C GLY A 7 9.51 11.48 -11.64
N SER A 8 9.96 12.21 -12.68
CA SER A 8 11.25 12.87 -12.68
C SER A 8 11.32 13.98 -11.64
N LEU A 9 10.27 14.80 -11.54
CA LEU A 9 10.17 15.84 -10.51
C LEU A 9 10.23 15.25 -9.10
N ALA A 10 9.47 14.18 -8.84
CA ALA A 10 9.47 13.50 -7.54
C ALA A 10 10.82 12.85 -7.21
N SER A 11 11.51 12.32 -8.21
CA SER A 11 12.87 11.82 -8.04
C SER A 11 13.84 12.95 -7.73
N GLY A 12 13.67 14.12 -8.38
CA GLY A 12 14.41 15.32 -8.06
C GLY A 12 14.19 15.78 -6.61
N PHE A 13 12.95 15.79 -6.13
CA PHE A 13 12.64 16.10 -4.73
C PHE A 13 13.33 15.13 -3.76
N LEU A 14 13.25 13.83 -4.03
CA LEU A 14 13.88 12.84 -3.17
C LEU A 14 15.40 13.01 -3.13
N LEU A 15 16.04 13.17 -4.28
CA LEU A 15 17.49 13.36 -4.38
C LEU A 15 17.93 14.68 -3.73
N TYR A 16 17.17 15.75 -3.91
CA TYR A 16 17.44 17.04 -3.27
C TYR A 16 17.31 16.94 -1.76
N GLY A 17 16.27 16.24 -1.26
CA GLY A 17 16.11 15.98 0.17
C GLY A 17 17.25 15.16 0.76
N LEU A 18 17.75 14.13 0.05
CA LEU A 18 18.92 13.36 0.45
C LEU A 18 20.20 14.20 0.42
N SER A 19 20.36 15.08 -0.56
CA SER A 19 21.49 16.03 -0.60
C SER A 19 21.47 16.99 0.59
N MET A 20 20.29 17.49 0.98
CA MET A 20 20.13 18.30 2.19
C MET A 20 20.45 17.53 3.46
N LEU A 21 20.02 16.26 3.53
CA LEU A 21 20.35 15.38 4.65
C LEU A 21 21.86 15.25 4.79
N TYR A 22 22.57 15.00 3.69
CA TYR A 22 24.04 14.97 3.66
C TYR A 22 24.65 16.33 4.07
N GLY A 23 24.15 17.43 3.53
CA GLY A 23 24.62 18.78 3.87
C GLY A 23 24.40 19.17 5.34
N ALA A 24 23.40 18.58 5.99
CA ALA A 24 23.11 18.80 7.40
C ALA A 24 23.96 17.92 8.33
N THR A 25 24.24 16.67 7.95
CA THR A 25 24.85 15.64 8.81
C THR A 25 26.30 15.32 8.44
N GLY A 26 26.71 15.59 7.20
CA GLY A 26 28.03 15.26 6.67
C GLY A 26 28.20 13.79 6.28
N SER A 27 27.17 12.94 6.41
CA SER A 27 27.24 11.51 6.08
C SER A 27 26.03 11.03 5.30
N MET A 28 26.22 9.94 4.54
CA MET A 28 25.15 9.16 3.87
C MET A 28 24.89 7.82 4.56
N LEU A 29 25.67 7.48 5.57
CA LEU A 29 25.46 6.26 6.36
C LEU A 29 24.37 6.50 7.40
N LEU A 30 23.27 5.74 7.34
CA LEU A 30 22.12 5.96 8.23
C LEU A 30 22.45 5.93 9.72
N PRO A 31 23.35 5.06 10.24
CA PRO A 31 23.76 5.11 11.63
C PRO A 31 24.47 6.42 12.01
N GLU A 32 25.32 6.93 11.14
CA GLU A 32 26.03 8.20 11.36
C GLU A 32 25.08 9.40 11.27
N VAL A 33 24.12 9.36 10.37
CA VAL A 33 23.04 10.34 10.27
C VAL A 33 22.25 10.38 11.58
N LEU A 34 21.81 9.22 12.08
CA LEU A 34 21.09 9.12 13.35
C LEU A 34 21.93 9.68 14.51
N GLN A 35 23.20 9.30 14.59
CA GLN A 35 24.11 9.79 15.63
C GLN A 35 24.30 11.32 15.58
N SER A 36 24.46 11.89 14.38
CA SER A 36 24.60 13.33 14.18
C SER A 36 23.34 14.09 14.62
N VAL A 37 22.15 13.52 14.36
CA VAL A 37 20.87 14.10 14.80
C VAL A 37 20.71 13.99 16.30
N MET A 38 21.04 12.85 16.92
CA MET A 38 20.98 12.63 18.37
C MET A 38 21.94 13.56 19.14
N GLN A 39 23.15 13.79 18.62
CA GLN A 39 24.14 14.67 19.22
C GLN A 39 23.89 16.16 18.97
N HIS A 40 22.81 16.51 18.29
CA HIS A 40 22.47 17.88 17.88
C HIS A 40 23.58 18.60 17.10
N THR A 41 24.46 17.86 16.42
CA THR A 41 25.52 18.41 15.57
C THR A 41 25.00 18.78 14.18
N ALA A 42 23.88 18.20 13.74
CA ALA A 42 23.25 18.46 12.46
C ALA A 42 22.61 19.85 12.41
N LYS A 43 22.70 20.51 11.25
CA LYS A 43 22.03 21.80 10.99
C LYS A 43 20.52 21.57 10.86
N ARG A 44 19.78 21.87 11.94
CA ARG A 44 18.36 21.52 12.09
C ARG A 44 17.46 22.06 10.98
N ASP A 45 17.66 23.31 10.55
CA ASP A 45 16.80 23.92 9.51
C ASP A 45 16.96 23.23 8.15
N ILE A 46 18.20 22.91 7.77
CA ILE A 46 18.51 22.18 6.53
C ILE A 46 17.94 20.76 6.62
N LEU A 47 18.10 20.11 7.77
CA LEU A 47 17.58 18.76 8.02
C LEU A 47 16.06 18.70 7.91
N MET A 48 15.36 19.68 8.49
CA MET A 48 13.89 19.77 8.43
C MET A 48 13.38 19.98 6.99
N LEU A 49 14.04 20.87 6.23
CA LEU A 49 13.70 21.08 4.84
C LEU A 49 13.97 19.83 4.00
N GLY A 50 15.11 19.16 4.24
CA GLY A 50 15.45 17.88 3.62
C GLY A 50 14.40 16.80 3.90
N LEU A 51 13.91 16.72 5.16
CA LEU A 51 12.85 15.79 5.55
C LEU A 51 11.55 16.00 4.75
N VAL A 52 11.13 17.26 4.57
CA VAL A 52 9.92 17.59 3.77
C VAL A 52 10.08 17.09 2.32
N PHE A 53 11.23 17.33 1.69
CA PHE A 53 11.49 16.87 0.33
C PHE A 53 11.55 15.34 0.23
N ILE A 54 12.15 14.66 1.21
CA ILE A 54 12.19 13.20 1.28
C ILE A 54 10.77 12.63 1.40
N VAL A 55 9.97 13.14 2.35
CA VAL A 55 8.59 12.67 2.55
C VAL A 55 7.73 12.93 1.32
N ALA A 56 7.83 14.10 0.69
CA ALA A 56 7.10 14.42 -0.53
C ALA A 56 7.48 13.48 -1.69
N GLY A 57 8.78 13.21 -1.90
CA GLY A 57 9.26 12.29 -2.93
C GLY A 57 8.80 10.84 -2.70
N LEU A 58 8.84 10.36 -1.45
CA LEU A 58 8.35 9.03 -1.07
C LEU A 58 6.83 8.93 -1.22
N ALA A 59 6.08 9.97 -0.79
CA ALA A 59 4.63 10.04 -0.92
C ALA A 59 4.18 9.99 -2.39
N PHE A 60 4.88 10.69 -3.28
CA PHE A 60 4.62 10.61 -4.71
C PHE A 60 4.85 9.20 -5.24
N LYS A 61 6.01 8.59 -4.97
CA LYS A 61 6.33 7.24 -5.44
C LYS A 61 5.37 6.18 -4.90
N LEU A 62 4.91 6.34 -3.66
CA LEU A 62 3.87 5.50 -3.08
C LEU A 62 2.50 5.75 -3.73
N GLY A 63 2.25 6.97 -4.21
CA GLY A 63 0.95 7.43 -4.70
C GLY A 63 0.01 7.81 -3.57
N ALA A 64 0.53 8.35 -2.48
CA ALA A 64 -0.28 8.88 -1.39
C ALA A 64 -0.83 10.27 -1.73
N ALA A 65 -2.06 10.57 -1.31
CA ALA A 65 -2.65 11.89 -1.51
C ALA A 65 -1.98 12.93 -0.60
N PRO A 66 -1.71 14.16 -1.12
CA PRO A 66 -2.13 14.75 -2.40
C PRO A 66 -1.23 14.41 -3.61
N PHE A 67 -0.15 13.70 -3.45
CA PHE A 67 0.82 13.38 -4.52
C PHE A 67 0.40 12.21 -5.44
N HIS A 68 -0.86 11.83 -5.42
CA HIS A 68 -1.43 10.64 -6.08
C HIS A 68 -1.85 10.84 -7.55
N MET A 69 -1.85 12.06 -8.08
CA MET A 69 -2.51 12.43 -9.34
C MET A 69 -2.09 11.59 -10.57
N TRP A 70 -0.89 11.04 -10.54
CA TRP A 70 -0.37 10.23 -11.63
C TRP A 70 -0.98 8.81 -11.67
N LEU A 71 -1.36 8.27 -10.50
CA LEU A 71 -1.61 6.85 -10.32
C LEU A 71 -2.87 6.36 -11.05
N PRO A 72 -4.05 7.01 -10.96
CA PRO A 72 -5.24 6.57 -11.69
C PRO A 72 -5.08 6.63 -13.21
N ASP A 73 -4.46 7.69 -13.72
CA ASP A 73 -4.28 7.89 -15.16
C ASP A 73 -3.25 6.90 -15.75
N VAL A 74 -2.17 6.63 -15.00
CA VAL A 74 -1.14 5.68 -15.42
C VAL A 74 -1.64 4.24 -15.37
N TYR A 75 -2.39 3.86 -14.31
CA TYR A 75 -2.94 2.51 -14.21
C TYR A 75 -3.98 2.22 -15.28
N GLN A 76 -4.80 3.22 -15.63
CA GLN A 76 -5.77 3.09 -16.71
C GLN A 76 -5.09 3.04 -18.08
N GLY A 77 -4.13 3.93 -18.34
CA GLY A 77 -3.54 4.09 -19.67
C GLY A 77 -2.37 3.15 -20.00
N ALA A 78 -1.84 2.41 -19.02
CA ALA A 78 -0.78 1.43 -19.25
C ALA A 78 -1.37 0.06 -19.58
N PRO A 79 -0.66 -0.78 -20.37
CA PRO A 79 -1.02 -2.18 -20.53
C PRO A 79 -1.16 -2.87 -19.17
N THR A 80 -2.13 -3.78 -19.04
CA THR A 80 -2.45 -4.41 -17.75
C THR A 80 -1.27 -5.16 -17.12
N SER A 81 -0.36 -5.71 -17.93
CA SER A 81 0.89 -6.34 -17.49
C SER A 81 1.83 -5.35 -16.78
N ILE A 82 1.95 -4.14 -17.31
CA ILE A 82 2.75 -3.06 -16.70
C ILE A 82 2.07 -2.54 -15.43
N THR A 83 0.75 -2.39 -15.45
CA THR A 83 -0.03 -1.98 -14.27
C THR A 83 0.13 -2.97 -13.12
N LEU A 84 0.15 -4.28 -13.39
CA LEU A 84 0.38 -5.34 -12.40
C LEU A 84 1.73 -5.15 -11.69
N ILE A 85 2.79 -4.92 -12.46
CA ILE A 85 4.14 -4.67 -11.91
C ILE A 85 4.15 -3.38 -11.08
N LEU A 86 3.59 -2.28 -11.60
CA LEU A 86 3.55 -0.99 -10.91
C LEU A 86 2.73 -1.02 -9.62
N ALA A 87 1.70 -1.87 -9.55
CA ALA A 87 0.88 -2.01 -8.35
C ALA A 87 1.56 -2.79 -7.22
N ALA A 88 2.56 -3.62 -7.53
CA ALA A 88 3.20 -4.53 -6.59
C ALA A 88 4.65 -4.13 -6.26
N ALA A 89 5.58 -4.34 -7.18
CA ALA A 89 7.01 -4.28 -6.92
C ALA A 89 7.51 -2.89 -6.45
N PRO A 90 7.18 -1.76 -7.11
CA PRO A 90 7.62 -0.44 -6.65
C PRO A 90 7.07 -0.07 -5.27
N LYS A 91 5.87 -0.55 -4.92
CA LYS A 91 5.26 -0.27 -3.62
C LYS A 91 6.05 -0.91 -2.47
N LEU A 92 6.45 -2.17 -2.64
CA LEU A 92 7.31 -2.86 -1.67
C LEU A 92 8.67 -2.17 -1.53
N ALA A 93 9.28 -1.77 -2.65
CA ALA A 93 10.56 -1.10 -2.64
C ALA A 93 10.49 0.25 -1.90
N ILE A 94 9.50 1.08 -2.20
CA ILE A 94 9.32 2.38 -1.54
C ILE A 94 8.99 2.21 -0.05
N PHE A 95 8.17 1.22 0.30
CA PHE A 95 7.90 0.89 1.69
C PHE A 95 9.19 0.54 2.46
N ALA A 96 10.05 -0.30 1.89
CA ALA A 96 11.34 -0.65 2.49
C ALA A 96 12.26 0.58 2.65
N VAL A 97 12.29 1.47 1.67
CA VAL A 97 13.03 2.74 1.75
C VAL A 97 12.46 3.63 2.85
N MET A 98 11.12 3.76 2.97
CA MET A 98 10.48 4.52 4.05
C MET A 98 10.86 3.98 5.42
N LEU A 99 10.77 2.68 5.64
CA LEU A 99 11.20 2.04 6.90
C LEU A 99 12.65 2.41 7.23
N ARG A 100 13.55 2.21 6.28
CA ARG A 100 14.97 2.46 6.51
C ARG A 100 15.28 3.94 6.73
N LEU A 101 14.77 4.85 5.92
CA LEU A 101 15.07 6.27 6.06
C LEU A 101 14.43 6.89 7.31
N LEU A 102 13.12 6.66 7.51
CA LEU A 102 12.40 7.34 8.58
C LEU A 102 12.63 6.68 9.93
N VAL A 103 12.63 5.34 9.99
CA VAL A 103 12.73 4.62 11.27
C VAL A 103 14.18 4.39 11.67
N THR A 104 15.11 4.08 10.72
CA THR A 104 16.51 3.88 11.11
C THR A 104 17.36 5.14 11.04
N GLY A 105 17.14 6.02 10.08
CA GLY A 105 17.96 7.21 9.89
C GLY A 105 17.46 8.46 10.61
N LEU A 106 16.14 8.64 10.69
CA LEU A 106 15.50 9.89 11.12
C LEU A 106 14.52 9.68 12.28
N LEU A 107 14.78 8.70 13.16
CA LEU A 107 13.89 8.36 14.27
C LEU A 107 13.70 9.54 15.24
N GLU A 108 14.75 10.31 15.51
CA GLU A 108 14.68 11.50 16.38
C GLU A 108 13.76 12.61 15.84
N LEU A 109 13.48 12.58 14.51
CA LEU A 109 12.54 13.48 13.87
C LEU A 109 11.13 12.85 13.74
N ALA A 110 10.85 11.79 14.51
CA ALA A 110 9.57 11.10 14.46
C ALA A 110 8.38 12.04 14.68
N PRO A 111 8.37 12.97 15.64
CA PRO A 111 7.22 13.88 15.81
C PRO A 111 6.89 14.68 14.55
N GLN A 112 7.89 15.02 13.74
CA GLN A 112 7.71 15.80 12.52
C GLN A 112 7.22 14.95 11.35
N TRP A 113 7.93 13.85 11.04
CA TRP A 113 7.51 13.03 9.90
C TRP A 113 6.23 12.24 10.17
N GLN A 114 5.90 11.90 11.43
CA GLN A 114 4.62 11.29 11.78
C GLN A 114 3.44 12.21 11.49
N LEU A 115 3.56 13.50 11.82
CA LEU A 115 2.52 14.48 11.48
C LEU A 115 2.31 14.57 9.97
N MET A 116 3.40 14.59 9.18
CA MET A 116 3.31 14.59 7.72
C MET A 116 2.63 13.31 7.19
N LEU A 117 3.05 12.13 7.68
CA LEU A 117 2.45 10.86 7.28
C LEU A 117 0.99 10.75 7.71
N MET A 118 0.61 11.30 8.85
CA MET A 118 -0.78 11.36 9.31
C MET A 118 -1.66 12.15 8.34
N VAL A 119 -1.21 13.33 7.91
CA VAL A 119 -1.95 14.14 6.92
C VAL A 119 -2.07 13.38 5.60
N LEU A 120 -0.99 12.77 5.11
CA LEU A 120 -1.00 11.95 3.90
C LEU A 120 -1.94 10.74 4.04
N ALA A 121 -1.97 10.09 5.20
CA ALA A 121 -2.85 8.96 5.47
C ALA A 121 -4.32 9.36 5.44
N VAL A 122 -4.69 10.44 6.14
CA VAL A 122 -6.06 10.97 6.17
C VAL A 122 -6.52 11.36 4.77
N CYS A 123 -5.72 12.16 4.04
CA CYS A 123 -6.03 12.53 2.66
C CYS A 123 -6.19 11.30 1.74
N SER A 124 -5.32 10.31 1.88
CA SER A 124 -5.36 9.09 1.08
C SER A 124 -6.59 8.23 1.38
N LEU A 125 -6.97 8.11 2.65
CA LEU A 125 -8.16 7.38 3.06
C LEU A 125 -9.43 8.03 2.51
N LEU A 126 -9.55 9.36 2.63
CA LEU A 126 -10.72 10.09 2.16
C LEU A 126 -10.80 10.07 0.63
N ILE A 127 -9.79 10.60 -0.03
CA ILE A 127 -9.78 10.78 -1.48
C ILE A 127 -9.79 9.43 -2.20
N GLY A 128 -8.99 8.46 -1.74
CA GLY A 128 -8.88 7.14 -2.36
C GLY A 128 -10.20 6.37 -2.34
N ASN A 129 -10.82 6.22 -1.17
CA ASN A 129 -12.04 5.43 -1.04
C ASN A 129 -13.26 6.11 -1.68
N LEU A 130 -13.44 7.41 -1.49
CA LEU A 130 -14.55 8.16 -2.10
C LEU A 130 -14.47 8.12 -3.63
N SER A 131 -13.27 8.33 -4.19
CA SER A 131 -13.09 8.31 -5.64
C SER A 131 -13.22 6.90 -6.23
N ALA A 132 -12.82 5.84 -5.51
CA ALA A 132 -12.96 4.46 -5.97
C ALA A 132 -14.42 4.07 -6.22
N VAL A 133 -15.33 4.51 -5.36
CA VAL A 133 -16.77 4.22 -5.47
C VAL A 133 -17.38 4.77 -6.76
N MET A 134 -16.88 5.88 -7.26
CA MET A 134 -17.43 6.59 -8.42
C MET A 134 -16.92 6.07 -9.78
N GLN A 135 -15.96 5.13 -9.80
CA GLN A 135 -15.33 4.68 -11.03
C GLN A 135 -16.17 3.62 -11.76
N SER A 136 -16.18 3.70 -13.09
CA SER A 136 -16.73 2.67 -13.99
C SER A 136 -15.63 1.81 -14.63
N ASN A 137 -14.40 2.29 -14.69
CA ASN A 137 -13.24 1.55 -15.19
C ASN A 137 -12.59 0.76 -14.05
N ALA A 138 -12.37 -0.55 -14.23
CA ALA A 138 -11.86 -1.46 -13.22
C ALA A 138 -10.41 -1.15 -12.82
N LYS A 139 -9.52 -0.87 -13.79
CA LYS A 139 -8.12 -0.51 -13.52
C LYS A 139 -8.04 0.80 -12.74
N ARG A 140 -8.86 1.78 -13.13
CA ARG A 140 -8.92 3.08 -12.45
C ARG A 140 -9.51 2.96 -11.05
N MET A 141 -10.52 2.13 -10.85
CA MET A 141 -11.09 1.83 -9.54
C MET A 141 -10.05 1.20 -8.60
N LEU A 142 -9.31 0.20 -9.08
CA LEU A 142 -8.22 -0.41 -8.33
C LEU A 142 -7.07 0.58 -8.03
N ALA A 143 -6.81 1.53 -8.92
CA ALA A 143 -5.85 2.60 -8.69
C ALA A 143 -6.26 3.52 -7.52
N TRP A 144 -7.51 3.96 -7.49
CA TRP A 144 -8.05 4.74 -6.37
C TRP A 144 -8.09 3.93 -5.07
N SER A 145 -8.46 2.65 -5.18
CA SER A 145 -8.34 1.69 -4.08
C SER A 145 -6.92 1.65 -3.51
N THR A 146 -5.90 1.56 -4.37
CA THR A 146 -4.48 1.58 -3.96
C THR A 146 -4.13 2.80 -3.12
N ILE A 147 -4.65 3.98 -3.48
CA ILE A 147 -4.43 5.22 -2.71
C ILE A 147 -5.03 5.07 -1.31
N GLY A 148 -6.26 4.57 -1.19
CA GLY A 148 -6.90 4.30 0.09
C GLY A 148 -6.14 3.27 0.95
N GLN A 149 -5.66 2.18 0.34
CA GLN A 149 -4.87 1.14 1.03
C GLN A 149 -3.52 1.70 1.52
N ASN A 150 -2.87 2.57 0.74
CA ASN A 150 -1.66 3.28 1.19
C ASN A 150 -1.95 4.15 2.42
N GLY A 151 -3.14 4.76 2.51
CA GLY A 151 -3.59 5.49 3.70
C GLY A 151 -3.60 4.62 4.95
N PHE A 152 -4.14 3.40 4.89
CA PHE A 152 -4.09 2.44 5.99
C PHE A 152 -2.65 2.08 6.38
N MET A 153 -1.80 1.79 5.41
CA MET A 153 -0.39 1.46 5.65
C MET A 153 0.34 2.61 6.36
N LEU A 154 0.11 3.86 5.93
CA LEU A 154 0.72 5.04 6.53
C LEU A 154 0.25 5.30 7.96
N LEU A 155 -1.01 4.97 8.31
CA LEU A 155 -1.51 5.11 9.68
C LEU A 155 -0.71 4.30 10.70
N ALA A 156 -0.19 3.13 10.33
CA ALA A 156 0.63 2.34 11.22
C ALA A 156 1.94 3.06 11.62
N PHE A 157 2.50 3.89 10.75
CA PHE A 157 3.70 4.68 11.07
C PHE A 157 3.44 5.82 12.06
N VAL A 158 2.20 6.30 12.18
CA VAL A 158 1.85 7.42 13.06
C VAL A 158 2.03 7.07 14.54
N VAL A 159 2.00 5.79 14.89
CA VAL A 159 2.08 5.31 16.27
C VAL A 159 3.50 5.13 16.78
N SER A 160 4.48 5.16 15.89
CA SER A 160 5.80 4.57 16.12
C SER A 160 6.63 5.19 17.27
N HIS A 161 6.30 6.38 17.78
CA HIS A 161 7.18 7.05 18.74
C HIS A 161 6.49 7.80 19.89
N ALA A 162 5.16 7.68 20.03
CA ALA A 162 4.38 8.54 20.93
C ALA A 162 4.78 8.51 22.43
N ASN A 163 5.57 7.52 22.91
CA ASN A 163 5.96 7.39 24.32
C ASN A 163 7.38 6.86 24.57
N GLY A 164 8.29 6.91 23.60
CA GLY A 164 9.64 6.34 23.78
C GLY A 164 9.65 4.81 23.96
N ASN A 165 8.54 4.14 23.68
CA ASN A 165 8.39 2.71 23.90
C ASN A 165 8.75 1.94 22.63
N ASN A 166 9.92 1.31 22.63
CA ASN A 166 10.44 0.53 21.49
C ASN A 166 9.53 -0.65 21.09
N LEU A 167 8.69 -1.15 21.99
CA LEU A 167 7.71 -2.20 21.70
C LEU A 167 6.62 -1.72 20.75
N SER A 168 6.09 -0.50 20.96
CA SER A 168 5.06 0.07 20.09
C SER A 168 5.58 0.37 18.68
N LEU A 169 6.84 0.79 18.56
CA LEU A 169 7.52 1.03 17.28
C LEU A 169 7.65 -0.27 16.48
N LYS A 170 8.12 -1.34 17.11
CA LYS A 170 8.27 -2.66 16.49
C LYS A 170 6.93 -3.16 15.96
N ASP A 171 5.90 -3.14 16.80
CA ASP A 171 4.57 -3.66 16.45
C ASP A 171 3.91 -2.83 15.33
N ALA A 172 4.07 -1.52 15.36
CA ALA A 172 3.58 -0.62 14.33
C ALA A 172 4.26 -0.86 12.97
N CYS A 173 5.59 -0.97 12.95
CA CYS A 173 6.34 -1.27 11.73
C CYS A 173 6.01 -2.67 11.19
N ALA A 174 5.86 -3.68 12.07
CA ALA A 174 5.48 -5.04 11.68
C ALA A 174 4.05 -5.07 11.12
N ALA A 175 3.10 -4.34 11.73
CA ALA A 175 1.73 -4.21 11.22
C ALA A 175 1.69 -3.53 9.84
N SER A 176 2.48 -2.47 9.64
CA SER A 176 2.61 -1.79 8.35
C SER A 176 3.21 -2.71 7.27
N MET A 177 4.25 -3.47 7.61
CA MET A 177 4.88 -4.43 6.70
C MET A 177 3.92 -5.57 6.34
N PHE A 178 3.23 -6.13 7.31
CA PHE A 178 2.21 -7.16 7.09
C PHE A 178 1.09 -6.63 6.19
N TYR A 179 0.65 -5.39 6.41
CA TYR A 179 -0.36 -4.73 5.58
C TYR A 179 0.11 -4.60 4.13
N MET A 180 1.34 -4.14 3.92
CA MET A 180 1.90 -3.95 2.58
C MET A 180 2.03 -5.26 1.81
N LEU A 181 2.47 -6.35 2.47
CA LEU A 181 2.52 -7.68 1.88
C LEU A 181 1.13 -8.20 1.53
N SER A 182 0.16 -8.06 2.44
CA SER A 182 -1.23 -8.46 2.23
C SER A 182 -1.86 -7.74 1.04
N TYR A 183 -1.65 -6.42 0.94
CA TYR A 183 -2.08 -5.61 -0.19
C TYR A 183 -1.42 -6.07 -1.50
N THR A 184 -0.12 -6.34 -1.48
CA THR A 184 0.62 -6.76 -2.69
C THR A 184 0.06 -8.06 -3.25
N ILE A 185 -0.22 -9.07 -2.40
CA ILE A 185 -0.81 -10.33 -2.84
C ILE A 185 -2.20 -10.08 -3.46
N ALA A 186 -3.04 -9.25 -2.83
CA ALA A 186 -4.36 -8.93 -3.35
C ALA A 186 -4.29 -8.16 -4.70
N ALA A 187 -3.35 -7.23 -4.84
CA ALA A 187 -3.12 -6.48 -6.07
C ALA A 187 -2.65 -7.39 -7.21
N LEU A 188 -1.70 -8.30 -6.95
CA LEU A 188 -1.24 -9.29 -7.93
C LEU A 188 -2.38 -10.18 -8.42
N VAL A 189 -3.27 -10.61 -7.54
CA VAL A 189 -4.47 -11.38 -7.92
C VAL A 189 -5.41 -10.55 -8.78
N SER A 190 -5.76 -9.35 -8.35
CA SER A 190 -6.74 -8.50 -9.03
C SER A 190 -6.28 -8.12 -10.43
N PHE A 191 -5.08 -7.54 -10.56
CA PHE A 191 -4.53 -7.17 -11.86
C PHE A 191 -4.14 -8.39 -12.70
N GLY A 192 -3.73 -9.49 -12.08
CA GLY A 192 -3.45 -10.75 -12.76
C GLY A 192 -4.68 -11.34 -13.45
N ILE A 193 -5.85 -11.25 -12.83
CA ILE A 193 -7.11 -11.68 -13.45
C ILE A 193 -7.52 -10.72 -14.57
N LEU A 194 -7.43 -9.40 -14.38
CA LEU A 194 -7.69 -8.44 -15.45
C LEU A 194 -6.75 -8.66 -16.65
N MET A 195 -5.47 -8.93 -16.40
CA MET A 195 -4.50 -9.29 -17.45
C MET A 195 -4.89 -10.58 -18.18
N LEU A 196 -5.36 -11.59 -17.45
CA LEU A 196 -5.79 -12.86 -18.04
C LEU A 196 -7.03 -12.70 -18.91
N LEU A 197 -7.93 -11.77 -18.59
CA LEU A 197 -9.13 -11.47 -19.36
C LEU A 197 -8.86 -10.56 -20.55
N SER A 198 -7.72 -9.86 -20.54
CA SER A 198 -7.25 -9.03 -21.66
C SER A 198 -6.57 -9.89 -22.75
N ARG A 199 -6.62 -9.44 -24.00
CA ARG A 199 -6.03 -10.10 -25.17
C ARG A 199 -5.59 -9.07 -26.22
N GLU A 200 -4.95 -9.50 -27.29
CA GLU A 200 -4.58 -8.63 -28.39
C GLU A 200 -5.79 -7.87 -28.94
N GLY A 201 -5.71 -6.54 -28.95
CA GLY A 201 -6.76 -5.64 -29.39
C GLY A 201 -7.93 -5.44 -28.42
N TYR A 202 -7.90 -6.07 -27.23
CA TYR A 202 -8.94 -5.91 -26.21
C TYR A 202 -8.35 -5.93 -24.81
N GLU A 203 -8.46 -4.83 -24.11
CA GLU A 203 -8.13 -4.74 -22.68
C GLU A 203 -9.41 -4.80 -21.84
N CYS A 204 -9.44 -5.67 -20.84
CA CYS A 204 -10.53 -5.76 -19.86
C CYS A 204 -10.40 -4.58 -18.89
N GLU A 205 -11.03 -3.47 -19.22
CA GLU A 205 -10.86 -2.21 -18.47
C GLU A 205 -12.11 -1.79 -17.71
N ASN A 206 -13.30 -2.05 -18.26
CA ASN A 206 -14.56 -1.61 -17.68
C ASN A 206 -15.12 -2.65 -16.70
N LEU A 207 -15.88 -2.17 -15.71
CA LEU A 207 -16.56 -3.07 -14.78
C LEU A 207 -17.58 -3.96 -15.50
N SER A 208 -18.23 -3.48 -16.58
CA SER A 208 -19.12 -4.28 -17.42
C SER A 208 -18.44 -5.46 -18.08
N ASP A 209 -17.13 -5.37 -18.37
CA ASP A 209 -16.38 -6.46 -18.99
C ASP A 209 -16.26 -7.70 -18.06
N LEU A 210 -16.54 -7.51 -16.78
CA LEU A 210 -16.55 -8.57 -15.76
C LEU A 210 -17.94 -9.19 -15.57
N SER A 211 -18.99 -8.69 -16.26
CA SER A 211 -20.38 -9.16 -16.11
C SER A 211 -20.50 -10.64 -16.41
N GLY A 212 -21.11 -11.38 -15.48
CA GLY A 212 -21.36 -12.82 -15.64
C GLY A 212 -20.10 -13.68 -15.70
N LEU A 213 -18.96 -13.20 -15.23
CA LEU A 213 -17.69 -13.96 -15.25
C LEU A 213 -17.84 -15.32 -14.57
N ASN A 214 -18.66 -15.42 -13.52
CA ASN A 214 -18.91 -16.67 -12.80
C ASN A 214 -19.58 -17.74 -13.69
N HIS A 215 -20.42 -17.37 -14.64
CA HIS A 215 -21.09 -18.33 -15.55
C HIS A 215 -20.10 -19.01 -16.50
N HIS A 216 -19.09 -18.28 -16.93
CA HIS A 216 -18.12 -18.80 -17.91
C HIS A 216 -16.83 -19.32 -17.26
N ARG A 217 -16.41 -18.73 -16.13
CA ARG A 217 -15.13 -19.02 -15.49
C ARG A 217 -15.21 -18.90 -13.96
N PRO A 218 -15.89 -19.83 -13.29
CA PRO A 218 -16.16 -19.74 -11.84
C PRO A 218 -14.90 -19.69 -10.99
N LEU A 219 -13.81 -20.37 -11.39
CA LEU A 219 -12.53 -20.35 -10.66
C LEU A 219 -11.96 -18.93 -10.61
N TYR A 220 -11.90 -18.22 -11.73
CA TYR A 220 -11.33 -16.87 -11.78
C TYR A 220 -12.23 -15.85 -11.10
N ALA A 221 -13.56 -16.00 -11.26
CA ALA A 221 -14.52 -15.20 -10.52
C ALA A 221 -14.36 -15.38 -9.01
N GLY A 222 -14.19 -16.62 -8.53
CA GLY A 222 -13.94 -16.93 -7.12
C GLY A 222 -12.63 -16.33 -6.59
N ILE A 223 -11.54 -16.46 -7.33
CA ILE A 223 -10.24 -15.89 -6.95
C ILE A 223 -10.30 -14.34 -6.93
N MET A 224 -10.96 -13.71 -7.91
CA MET A 224 -11.17 -12.26 -7.92
C MET A 224 -12.04 -11.82 -6.74
N ALA A 225 -13.12 -12.56 -6.44
CA ALA A 225 -13.96 -12.27 -5.28
C ALA A 225 -13.18 -12.35 -3.97
N LEU A 226 -12.31 -13.34 -3.79
CA LEU A 226 -11.43 -13.43 -2.62
C LEU A 226 -10.50 -12.21 -2.50
N SER A 227 -9.94 -11.74 -3.62
CA SER A 227 -9.13 -10.54 -3.62
C SER A 227 -9.95 -9.30 -3.24
N MET A 228 -11.15 -9.14 -3.78
CA MET A 228 -12.06 -8.03 -3.45
C MET A 228 -12.47 -8.07 -1.97
N LEU A 229 -12.82 -9.25 -1.43
CA LEU A 229 -13.13 -9.43 -0.01
C LEU A 229 -11.93 -9.12 0.89
N SER A 230 -10.72 -9.48 0.45
CA SER A 230 -9.49 -9.16 1.18
C SER A 230 -9.24 -7.65 1.20
N LEU A 231 -9.37 -6.95 0.08
CA LEU A 231 -9.23 -5.48 0.02
C LEU A 231 -10.32 -4.76 0.83
N ALA A 232 -11.54 -5.30 0.84
CA ALA A 232 -12.63 -4.81 1.70
C ALA A 232 -12.30 -5.00 3.19
N GLY A 233 -11.57 -6.05 3.54
CA GLY A 233 -11.26 -6.41 4.91
C GLY A 233 -12.35 -7.28 5.55
N VAL A 234 -12.89 -8.24 4.80
CA VAL A 234 -13.86 -9.20 5.31
C VAL A 234 -13.14 -10.29 6.11
N PRO A 235 -13.67 -10.71 7.29
CA PRO A 235 -13.11 -11.78 8.09
C PRO A 235 -12.78 -13.04 7.27
N LEU A 236 -11.82 -13.82 7.72
CA LEU A 236 -11.22 -14.98 7.06
C LEU A 236 -10.23 -14.64 5.93
N THR A 237 -10.11 -13.39 5.54
CA THR A 237 -9.10 -12.96 4.56
C THR A 237 -7.94 -12.22 5.22
N VAL A 238 -6.76 -12.25 4.58
CA VAL A 238 -5.55 -11.61 5.13
C VAL A 238 -5.74 -10.10 5.30
N GLY A 239 -6.52 -9.44 4.44
CA GLY A 239 -6.77 -8.00 4.51
C GLY A 239 -7.54 -7.56 5.77
N PHE A 240 -8.43 -8.40 6.28
CA PHE A 240 -9.08 -8.14 7.57
C PHE A 240 -8.05 -8.08 8.69
N TYR A 241 -7.19 -9.09 8.78
CA TYR A 241 -6.18 -9.16 9.82
C TYR A 241 -5.16 -8.03 9.69
N ALA A 242 -4.81 -7.64 8.47
CA ALA A 242 -3.93 -6.51 8.20
C ALA A 242 -4.51 -5.19 8.72
N LYS A 243 -5.78 -4.88 8.40
CA LYS A 243 -6.49 -3.69 8.92
C LYS A 243 -6.60 -3.74 10.44
N PHE A 244 -6.97 -4.89 10.99
CA PHE A 244 -7.07 -5.07 12.43
C PHE A 244 -5.74 -4.77 13.15
N LYS A 245 -4.60 -5.26 12.63
CA LYS A 245 -3.28 -5.01 13.21
C LYS A 245 -2.88 -3.55 13.15
N VAL A 246 -3.18 -2.84 12.06
CA VAL A 246 -2.94 -1.40 11.96
C VAL A 246 -3.78 -0.63 12.99
N LEU A 247 -5.07 -0.94 13.10
CA LEU A 247 -5.95 -0.30 14.08
C LEU A 247 -5.54 -0.63 15.51
N HIS A 248 -5.15 -1.87 15.78
CA HIS A 248 -4.64 -2.28 17.08
C HIS A 248 -3.36 -1.49 17.44
N ALA A 249 -2.40 -1.39 16.51
CA ALA A 249 -1.20 -0.59 16.72
C ALA A 249 -1.54 0.89 16.99
N LEU A 250 -2.48 1.46 16.25
CA LEU A 250 -2.94 2.85 16.44
C LEU A 250 -3.57 3.08 17.83
N LEU A 251 -4.27 2.09 18.36
CA LEU A 251 -4.97 2.18 19.64
C LEU A 251 -4.13 1.74 20.85
N THR A 252 -2.90 1.29 20.68
CA THR A 252 -1.98 1.02 21.81
C THR A 252 -1.64 2.30 22.57
N VAL A 253 -1.73 3.47 21.94
CA VAL A 253 -1.59 4.78 22.55
C VAL A 253 -2.91 5.56 22.38
N PRO A 254 -3.91 5.35 23.26
CA PRO A 254 -5.26 5.86 23.07
C PRO A 254 -5.36 7.35 23.40
N THR A 255 -4.90 8.21 22.49
CA THR A 255 -5.23 9.64 22.54
C THR A 255 -6.52 9.91 21.77
N THR A 256 -7.18 11.03 22.05
CA THR A 256 -8.39 11.45 21.29
C THR A 256 -8.13 11.49 19.78
N LEU A 257 -6.92 11.91 19.37
CA LEU A 257 -6.51 11.93 17.97
C LEU A 257 -6.43 10.53 17.37
N HIS A 258 -5.78 9.59 18.06
CA HIS A 258 -5.64 8.20 17.56
C HIS A 258 -6.98 7.49 17.47
N ILE A 259 -7.89 7.75 18.43
CA ILE A 259 -9.26 7.23 18.37
C ILE A 259 -10.01 7.81 17.16
N ALA A 260 -9.92 9.13 16.94
CA ALA A 260 -10.56 9.78 15.78
C ALA A 260 -10.00 9.23 14.44
N LEU A 261 -8.69 9.00 14.33
CA LEU A 261 -8.07 8.39 13.16
C LEU A 261 -8.52 6.94 12.94
N ALA A 262 -8.65 6.16 14.01
CA ALA A 262 -9.16 4.78 13.93
C ALA A 262 -10.62 4.76 13.45
N VAL A 263 -11.49 5.63 13.99
CA VAL A 263 -12.88 5.76 13.56
C VAL A 263 -12.95 6.17 12.09
N LEU A 264 -12.16 7.17 11.68
CA LEU A 264 -12.09 7.60 10.28
C LEU A 264 -11.67 6.44 9.37
N ALA A 265 -10.64 5.68 9.75
CA ALA A 265 -10.15 4.55 8.98
C ALA A 265 -11.23 3.45 8.83
N ILE A 266 -11.97 3.14 9.90
CA ILE A 266 -13.08 2.17 9.86
C ILE A 266 -14.18 2.67 8.91
N VAL A 267 -14.64 3.91 9.06
CA VAL A 267 -15.67 4.50 8.21
C VAL A 267 -15.24 4.47 6.74
N MET A 268 -14.01 4.88 6.42
CA MET A 268 -13.50 4.87 5.06
C MET A 268 -13.30 3.44 4.52
N SER A 269 -13.03 2.47 5.39
CA SER A 269 -13.01 1.05 4.99
C SER A 269 -14.37 0.55 4.56
N VAL A 270 -15.44 0.94 5.27
CA VAL A 270 -16.82 0.59 4.91
C VAL A 270 -17.22 1.25 3.60
N VAL A 271 -16.88 2.53 3.41
CA VAL A 271 -17.12 3.23 2.13
C VAL A 271 -16.39 2.53 0.98
N GLY A 272 -15.11 2.20 1.15
CA GLY A 272 -14.32 1.51 0.13
C GLY A 272 -14.84 0.10 -0.18
N ALA A 273 -15.40 -0.60 0.81
CA ALA A 273 -15.98 -1.94 0.62
C ALA A 273 -17.10 -1.95 -0.43
N PHE A 274 -17.86 -0.86 -0.58
CA PHE A 274 -18.88 -0.75 -1.62
C PHE A 274 -18.31 -0.96 -3.03
N ALA A 275 -17.16 -0.37 -3.34
CA ALA A 275 -16.53 -0.52 -4.65
C ALA A 275 -16.15 -1.99 -4.93
N TYR A 276 -15.64 -2.70 -3.94
CA TYR A 276 -15.26 -4.12 -4.07
C TYR A 276 -16.48 -5.04 -4.18
N LEU A 277 -17.51 -4.80 -3.36
CA LEU A 277 -18.76 -5.57 -3.42
C LEU A 277 -19.49 -5.36 -4.73
N ARG A 278 -19.40 -4.15 -5.34
CA ARG A 278 -19.94 -3.87 -6.66
C ARG A 278 -19.30 -4.75 -7.73
N ILE A 279 -17.97 -4.98 -7.69
CA ILE A 279 -17.31 -5.92 -8.62
C ILE A 279 -17.85 -7.34 -8.42
N ILE A 280 -17.97 -7.80 -7.18
CA ILE A 280 -18.49 -9.13 -6.88
C ILE A 280 -19.92 -9.25 -7.42
N LYS A 281 -20.76 -8.24 -7.18
CA LYS A 281 -22.13 -8.19 -7.68
C LYS A 281 -22.18 -8.35 -9.22
N ILE A 282 -21.36 -7.60 -9.92
CA ILE A 282 -21.29 -7.62 -11.39
C ILE A 282 -20.84 -9.00 -11.90
N MET A 283 -19.83 -9.62 -11.26
CA MET A 283 -19.33 -10.92 -11.70
C MET A 283 -20.29 -12.09 -11.47
N PHE A 284 -21.07 -12.05 -10.39
CA PHE A 284 -21.88 -13.19 -9.95
C PHE A 284 -23.37 -13.08 -10.27
N PHE A 285 -23.91 -11.86 -10.32
CA PHE A 285 -25.37 -11.64 -10.38
C PHE A 285 -25.84 -10.93 -11.65
N ASP A 286 -24.95 -10.21 -12.36
CA ASP A 286 -25.35 -9.54 -13.58
C ASP A 286 -25.23 -10.51 -14.78
N ALA A 287 -26.16 -10.39 -15.74
CA ALA A 287 -26.09 -11.14 -16.96
C ALA A 287 -24.87 -10.72 -17.82
N PRO A 288 -24.27 -11.65 -18.59
CA PRO A 288 -23.17 -11.29 -19.49
C PRO A 288 -23.67 -10.28 -20.55
N GLU A 289 -23.11 -9.08 -20.56
CA GLU A 289 -23.46 -8.04 -21.54
C GLU A 289 -22.87 -8.32 -22.93
N HIS A 290 -21.79 -9.07 -23.00
CA HIS A 290 -21.14 -9.44 -24.27
C HIS A 290 -20.87 -10.94 -24.28
N THR A 291 -20.98 -11.54 -25.47
CA THR A 291 -20.43 -12.89 -25.72
C THR A 291 -18.93 -12.80 -25.40
N GLN A 292 -18.57 -13.20 -24.20
CA GLN A 292 -17.15 -13.23 -23.84
C GLN A 292 -16.44 -14.14 -24.83
N PRO A 293 -15.41 -13.64 -25.51
CA PRO A 293 -14.74 -14.39 -26.56
C PRO A 293 -14.19 -15.70 -26.02
N ALA A 294 -14.15 -16.69 -26.91
CA ALA A 294 -13.66 -18.04 -26.64
C ALA A 294 -12.34 -18.02 -25.85
N ALA A 295 -12.26 -18.96 -24.93
CA ALA A 295 -11.22 -19.08 -23.92
C ALA A 295 -9.81 -18.72 -24.39
N LEU A 296 -9.21 -17.67 -23.80
CA LEU A 296 -7.77 -17.65 -23.63
C LEU A 296 -7.40 -18.92 -22.85
N GLN A 297 -6.70 -19.81 -23.52
CA GLN A 297 -6.06 -20.95 -22.84
C GLN A 297 -4.87 -20.38 -22.04
N ALA A 298 -5.15 -19.92 -20.83
CA ALA A 298 -4.08 -19.60 -19.92
C ALA A 298 -3.20 -20.83 -19.72
N GLY A 299 -1.91 -20.70 -19.97
CA GLY A 299 -0.97 -21.78 -19.71
C GLY A 299 -1.04 -22.25 -18.26
N TYR A 300 -0.73 -23.51 -18.01
CA TYR A 300 -0.77 -24.09 -16.65
C TYR A 300 -0.04 -23.24 -15.60
N GLY A 301 1.10 -22.63 -15.95
CA GLY A 301 1.87 -21.76 -15.07
C GLY A 301 1.08 -20.55 -14.56
N VAL A 302 0.37 -19.85 -15.46
CA VAL A 302 -0.44 -18.68 -15.08
C VAL A 302 -1.61 -19.10 -14.17
N ARG A 303 -2.28 -20.21 -14.49
CA ARG A 303 -3.37 -20.76 -13.65
C ARG A 303 -2.86 -21.11 -12.26
N ALA A 304 -1.74 -21.83 -12.18
CA ALA A 304 -1.15 -22.24 -10.92
C ALA A 304 -0.73 -21.02 -10.07
N THR A 305 -0.10 -20.02 -10.67
CA THR A 305 0.32 -18.80 -9.97
C THR A 305 -0.85 -18.01 -9.42
N LEU A 306 -1.92 -17.81 -10.22
CA LEU A 306 -3.11 -17.08 -9.76
C LEU A 306 -3.86 -17.85 -8.68
N THR A 307 -4.01 -19.17 -8.81
CA THR A 307 -4.66 -20.02 -7.81
C THR A 307 -3.85 -20.04 -6.51
N PHE A 308 -2.53 -20.14 -6.60
CA PHE A 308 -1.64 -20.10 -5.45
C PHE A 308 -1.74 -18.75 -4.72
N ASN A 309 -1.64 -17.63 -5.43
CA ASN A 309 -1.79 -16.30 -4.83
C ASN A 309 -3.21 -16.10 -4.22
N GLY A 310 -4.25 -16.59 -4.88
CA GLY A 310 -5.61 -16.57 -4.33
C GLY A 310 -5.73 -17.39 -3.04
N ALA A 311 -5.10 -18.57 -2.99
CA ALA A 311 -5.06 -19.40 -1.79
C ALA A 311 -4.31 -18.72 -0.64
N LEU A 312 -3.21 -17.98 -0.93
CA LEU A 312 -2.48 -17.23 0.10
C LEU A 312 -3.34 -16.18 0.81
N LEU A 313 -4.34 -15.59 0.13
CA LEU A 313 -5.26 -14.63 0.75
C LEU A 313 -6.11 -15.26 1.87
N LEU A 314 -6.46 -16.54 1.73
CA LEU A 314 -7.17 -17.31 2.76
C LEU A 314 -6.20 -17.87 3.80
N VAL A 315 -5.11 -18.49 3.36
CA VAL A 315 -4.15 -19.13 4.27
C VAL A 315 -3.61 -18.11 5.26
N PHE A 316 -3.17 -16.94 4.81
CA PHE A 316 -2.67 -15.90 5.71
C PHE A 316 -3.81 -15.15 6.44
N GLY A 317 -5.05 -15.27 5.99
CA GLY A 317 -6.21 -14.78 6.73
C GLY A 317 -6.60 -15.67 7.91
N ILE A 318 -6.49 -17.01 7.74
CA ILE A 318 -6.81 -17.99 8.77
C ILE A 318 -5.62 -18.23 9.70
N LEU A 319 -4.40 -18.29 9.15
CA LEU A 319 -3.13 -18.54 9.85
C LEU A 319 -2.16 -17.38 9.68
N PRO A 320 -2.48 -16.16 10.21
CA PRO A 320 -1.65 -14.98 10.03
C PRO A 320 -0.33 -15.04 10.79
N ALA A 321 -0.23 -15.90 11.82
CA ALA A 321 0.89 -15.92 12.74
C ALA A 321 2.25 -16.13 12.05
N GLY A 322 2.34 -17.03 11.06
CA GLY A 322 3.59 -17.30 10.36
C GLY A 322 4.13 -16.08 9.61
N LEU A 323 3.28 -15.42 8.82
CA LEU A 323 3.68 -14.22 8.07
C LEU A 323 3.96 -13.04 9.01
N LEU A 324 3.16 -12.89 10.09
CA LEU A 324 3.37 -11.83 11.07
C LEU A 324 4.70 -11.99 11.81
N GLN A 325 5.04 -13.23 12.23
CA GLN A 325 6.33 -13.51 12.87
C GLN A 325 7.52 -13.19 11.97
N LEU A 326 7.42 -13.49 10.66
CA LEU A 326 8.44 -13.10 9.69
C LEU A 326 8.59 -11.57 9.62
N CYS A 327 7.48 -10.82 9.58
CA CYS A 327 7.51 -9.37 9.63
C CYS A 327 8.15 -8.84 10.92
N GLU A 328 7.77 -9.39 12.06
CA GLU A 328 8.34 -9.01 13.37
C GLU A 328 9.84 -9.28 13.43
N GLN A 329 10.29 -10.45 12.98
CA GLN A 329 11.71 -10.81 12.95
C GLN A 329 12.51 -9.89 12.02
N ALA A 330 11.96 -9.56 10.84
CA ALA A 330 12.59 -8.63 9.90
C ALA A 330 12.77 -7.24 10.54
N ILE A 331 11.76 -6.74 11.24
CA ILE A 331 11.82 -5.44 11.94
C ILE A 331 12.80 -5.51 13.12
N ILE A 332 12.80 -6.59 13.92
CA ILE A 332 13.75 -6.76 15.02
C ILE A 332 15.19 -6.73 14.49
N ASN A 333 15.47 -7.47 13.43
CA ASN A 333 16.80 -7.51 12.83
C ASN A 333 17.20 -6.13 12.30
N MET A 334 16.29 -5.40 11.66
CA MET A 334 16.52 -4.03 11.21
C MET A 334 16.87 -3.10 12.38
N LEU A 335 16.13 -3.17 13.49
CA LEU A 335 16.35 -2.33 14.67
C LEU A 335 17.62 -2.71 15.44
N ARG A 336 18.03 -3.98 15.50
CA ARG A 336 19.29 -4.42 16.10
C ARG A 336 20.51 -3.85 15.39
N HIS A 337 20.49 -3.80 14.07
CA HIS A 337 21.58 -3.16 13.30
C HIS A 337 21.71 -1.65 13.56
N MET A 338 20.66 -0.99 14.08
CA MET A 338 20.74 0.42 14.52
C MET A 338 21.48 0.59 15.84
N SER A 339 21.28 -0.34 16.78
CA SER A 339 21.85 -0.23 18.13
C SER A 339 23.32 -0.65 18.23
N GLY A 340 23.94 -1.05 17.12
CA GLY A 340 25.36 -1.51 17.14
C GLY A 340 25.56 -2.82 17.90
N LEU A 341 24.50 -3.55 18.25
CA LEU A 341 24.52 -4.83 18.98
C LEU A 341 24.45 -6.03 18.00
N GLY A 342 25.18 -5.95 16.90
CA GLY A 342 25.33 -7.04 15.94
C GLY A 342 26.77 -7.46 15.79
#